data_f0dcf2e8d8c0cc1e92b7c71003fcdfc5
#
_entry.id   f0dcf2e8d8c0cc1e92b7c71003fcdfc5
#
_cell.length_a   1.000
_cell.length_b   1.000
_cell.length_c   1.000
_cell.angle_alpha   90.00
_cell.angle_beta   90.00
_cell.angle_gamma   90.00
#
_symmetry.space_group_name_H-M   'P 1'
#
loop_
_entity.id
_entity.type
_entity.pdbx_description
1 polymer ?
#
loop_
_entity_poly.entity_id
_entity_poly.type
_entity_poly.pdbx_seq_one_letter_code
_entity_poly.pdbx_strand_id
1 'polypeptide(L)'
;NSLVWHYRKTDPELANERVVELKTVLRSLITDELHLLDGDKAIEVASSRFSKGTAVSEIISDKEFDFILCIGDDVTDEYMFNDLPPNASTIKVGKKQTAAKYFIKNPSEVKNLLQQLIDWYYLCFLLNI
;
A
#
# COMPACT_ATOMS: atom_id res chain seq x y z
N ASN A 1 -11.16 -2.77 -9.45
CA ASN A 1 -11.26 -2.46 -10.86
C ASN A 1 -10.31 -1.33 -11.20
N SER A 2 -9.20 -1.64 -11.89
CA SER A 2 -8.25 -0.64 -12.39
C SER A 2 -7.81 -0.98 -13.80
N LEU A 3 -7.29 0.03 -14.50
CA LEU A 3 -6.65 -0.10 -15.80
C LEU A 3 -5.20 0.36 -15.67
N VAL A 4 -4.25 -0.50 -16.04
CA VAL A 4 -2.82 -0.22 -15.92
C VAL A 4 -2.16 -0.26 -17.29
N TRP A 5 -1.41 0.78 -17.60
CA TRP A 5 -0.54 0.83 -18.77
C TRP A 5 0.93 0.72 -18.34
N HIS A 6 1.59 -0.39 -18.73
CA HIS A 6 2.99 -0.65 -18.45
C HIS A 6 3.87 -0.25 -19.62
N TYR A 7 4.92 0.55 -19.38
CA TYR A 7 5.86 1.02 -20.39
C TYR A 7 7.32 0.64 -20.10
N ARG A 8 7.55 -0.35 -19.23
CA ARG A 8 8.92 -0.79 -18.85
C ARG A 8 9.74 -1.33 -20.03
N LYS A 9 9.07 -1.86 -21.06
CA LYS A 9 9.71 -2.43 -22.27
C LYS A 9 9.71 -1.47 -23.46
N THR A 10 9.25 -0.24 -23.29
CA THR A 10 9.20 0.78 -24.33
C THR A 10 10.52 1.56 -24.35
N ASP A 11 10.92 2.05 -25.53
CA ASP A 11 12.03 2.99 -25.64
C ASP A 11 11.86 4.18 -24.69
N PRO A 12 12.90 4.59 -23.96
CA PRO A 12 12.76 5.61 -22.91
C PRO A 12 12.29 6.99 -23.40
N GLU A 13 12.72 7.42 -24.59
CA GLU A 13 12.33 8.73 -25.13
C GLU A 13 10.87 8.70 -25.54
N LEU A 14 10.47 7.68 -26.31
CA LEU A 14 9.09 7.47 -26.70
C LEU A 14 8.18 7.27 -25.47
N ALA A 15 8.62 6.54 -24.46
CA ALA A 15 7.89 6.34 -23.22
C ALA A 15 7.59 7.68 -22.52
N ASN A 16 8.60 8.55 -22.40
CA ASN A 16 8.44 9.85 -21.75
C ASN A 16 7.42 10.74 -22.47
N GLU A 17 7.47 10.81 -23.80
CA GLU A 17 6.49 11.57 -24.60
C GLU A 17 5.07 11.02 -24.38
N ARG A 18 4.88 9.71 -24.50
CA ARG A 18 3.57 9.07 -24.36
C ARG A 18 3.01 9.16 -22.95
N VAL A 19 3.88 9.10 -21.93
CA VAL A 19 3.49 9.32 -20.52
C VAL A 19 2.90 10.71 -20.32
N VAL A 20 3.55 11.74 -20.87
CA VAL A 20 3.06 13.13 -20.74
C VAL A 20 1.73 13.31 -21.45
N GLU A 21 1.63 12.84 -22.69
CA GLU A 21 0.38 12.90 -23.49
C GLU A 21 -0.76 12.18 -22.75
N LEU A 22 -0.54 10.93 -22.34
CA LEU A 22 -1.54 10.11 -21.68
C LEU A 22 -2.00 10.73 -20.36
N LYS A 23 -1.08 11.20 -19.52
CA LYS A 23 -1.43 11.88 -18.28
C LYS A 23 -2.23 13.15 -18.50
N THR A 24 -1.90 13.92 -19.53
CA THR A 24 -2.63 15.15 -19.87
C THR A 24 -4.08 14.84 -20.24
N VAL A 25 -4.29 13.84 -21.10
CA VAL A 25 -5.64 13.41 -21.49
C VAL A 25 -6.38 12.80 -20.29
N LEU A 26 -5.77 11.91 -19.55
CA LEU A 26 -6.41 11.25 -18.42
C LEU A 26 -6.82 12.24 -17.33
N ARG A 27 -6.00 13.26 -17.03
CA ARG A 27 -6.35 14.31 -16.06
C ARG A 27 -7.61 15.09 -16.43
N SER A 28 -7.90 15.24 -17.71
CA SER A 28 -9.14 15.89 -18.16
C SER A 28 -10.37 15.00 -18.09
N LEU A 29 -10.18 13.68 -17.98
CA LEU A 29 -11.25 12.68 -17.94
C LEU A 29 -11.51 12.14 -16.53
N ILE A 30 -10.55 12.35 -15.60
CA ILE A 30 -10.68 11.88 -14.22
C ILE A 30 -11.71 12.69 -13.48
N THR A 31 -12.60 11.98 -12.79
CA THR A 31 -13.61 12.50 -11.88
C THR A 31 -13.23 12.17 -10.44
N ASP A 32 -14.01 12.63 -9.46
CA ASP A 32 -13.80 12.29 -8.04
C ASP A 32 -13.86 10.78 -7.74
N GLU A 33 -14.40 10.00 -8.69
CA GLU A 33 -14.51 8.54 -8.56
C GLU A 33 -13.28 7.78 -9.10
N LEU A 34 -12.32 8.47 -9.72
CA LEU A 34 -11.15 7.86 -10.34
C LEU A 34 -9.84 8.53 -9.89
N HIS A 35 -8.83 7.75 -9.62
CA HIS A 35 -7.47 8.20 -9.32
C HIS A 35 -6.51 7.86 -10.44
N LEU A 36 -5.61 8.78 -10.74
CA LEU A 36 -4.44 8.53 -11.57
C LEU A 36 -3.24 8.26 -10.65
N LEU A 37 -2.71 7.06 -10.73
CA LEU A 37 -1.56 6.63 -9.94
C LEU A 37 -0.32 6.46 -10.83
N ASP A 38 0.80 6.97 -10.34
CA ASP A 38 2.12 6.88 -10.97
C ASP A 38 2.92 5.76 -10.29
N GLY A 39 3.07 4.65 -10.99
CA GLY A 39 3.88 3.51 -10.54
C GLY A 39 5.29 3.49 -11.16
N ASP A 40 6.09 2.48 -10.80
CA ASP A 40 7.38 2.24 -11.44
C ASP A 40 7.18 1.73 -12.88
N LYS A 41 7.38 2.64 -13.85
CA LYS A 41 7.16 2.39 -15.29
C LYS A 41 5.74 1.90 -15.61
N ALA A 42 4.75 2.45 -14.89
CA ALA A 42 3.34 2.18 -15.10
C ALA A 42 2.49 3.41 -14.77
N ILE A 43 1.39 3.58 -15.51
CA ILE A 43 0.31 4.53 -15.20
C ILE A 43 -0.93 3.71 -14.94
N GLU A 44 -1.59 3.96 -13.82
CA GLU A 44 -2.79 3.28 -13.42
C GLU A 44 -3.94 4.28 -13.24
N VAL A 45 -5.10 3.94 -13.78
CA VAL A 45 -6.37 4.58 -13.46
C VAL A 45 -7.17 3.59 -12.62
N ALA A 46 -7.46 3.96 -11.39
CA ALA A 46 -8.19 3.14 -10.44
C ALA A 46 -9.42 3.85 -9.89
N SER A 47 -10.44 3.08 -9.52
CA SER A 47 -11.61 3.63 -8.85
C SER A 47 -11.27 4.02 -7.41
N SER A 48 -11.69 5.23 -6.99
CA SER A 48 -11.57 5.71 -5.61
C SER A 48 -12.36 4.86 -4.61
N ARG A 49 -13.38 4.15 -5.08
CA ARG A 49 -14.21 3.25 -4.25
C ARG A 49 -13.46 1.99 -3.81
N PHE A 50 -12.37 1.62 -4.48
CA PHE A 50 -11.61 0.39 -4.24
C PHE A 50 -10.15 0.72 -3.93
N SER A 51 -9.93 1.50 -2.88
CA SER A 51 -8.59 1.72 -2.33
C SER A 51 -8.20 0.59 -1.37
N LYS A 52 -6.90 0.44 -1.11
CA LYS A 52 -6.43 -0.46 -0.04
C LYS A 52 -7.01 -0.06 1.32
N GLY A 53 -7.22 1.24 1.55
CA GLY A 53 -7.82 1.77 2.78
C GLY A 53 -9.29 1.35 2.91
N THR A 54 -10.11 1.54 1.86
CA THR A 54 -11.52 1.12 1.90
C THR A 54 -11.67 -0.40 2.09
N ALA A 55 -10.82 -1.20 1.42
CA ALA A 55 -10.82 -2.65 1.58
C ALA A 55 -10.46 -3.08 3.02
N VAL A 56 -9.47 -2.43 3.62
CA VAL A 56 -9.09 -2.70 5.02
C VAL A 56 -10.20 -2.30 5.98
N SER A 57 -10.80 -1.12 5.80
CA SER A 57 -11.92 -0.65 6.62
C SER A 57 -13.11 -1.61 6.57
N GLU A 58 -13.41 -2.17 5.40
CA GLU A 58 -14.46 -3.18 5.23
C GLU A 58 -14.12 -4.50 5.97
N ILE A 59 -12.85 -4.95 5.90
CA ILE A 59 -12.40 -6.18 6.59
C ILE A 59 -12.52 -6.06 8.11
N ILE A 60 -12.24 -4.88 8.66
CA ILE A 60 -12.19 -4.68 10.12
C ILE A 60 -13.51 -4.17 10.71
N SER A 61 -14.45 -3.67 9.87
CA SER A 61 -15.70 -3.03 10.33
C SER A 61 -16.56 -3.94 11.18
N ASP A 62 -16.63 -5.23 10.84
CA ASP A 62 -17.55 -6.20 11.43
C ASP A 62 -16.88 -7.19 12.39
N LYS A 63 -15.59 -6.96 12.72
CA LYS A 63 -14.81 -7.89 13.54
C LYS A 63 -14.01 -7.14 14.59
N GLU A 64 -13.95 -7.71 15.78
CA GLU A 64 -13.00 -7.31 16.80
C GLU A 64 -11.69 -8.10 16.62
N PHE A 65 -10.58 -7.38 16.61
CA PHE A 65 -9.24 -7.95 16.53
C PHE A 65 -8.42 -7.48 17.73
N ASP A 66 -7.80 -8.43 18.41
CA ASP A 66 -6.88 -8.13 19.52
C ASP A 66 -5.64 -7.37 19.05
N PHE A 67 -5.22 -7.61 17.81
CA PHE A 67 -4.05 -6.98 17.23
C PHE A 67 -4.21 -6.78 15.71
N ILE A 68 -3.89 -5.57 15.23
CA ILE A 68 -3.86 -5.23 13.82
C ILE A 68 -2.46 -4.76 13.47
N LEU A 69 -1.82 -5.44 12.51
CA LEU A 69 -0.54 -5.08 11.94
C LEU A 69 -0.68 -4.79 10.45
N CYS A 70 -0.27 -3.60 10.04
CA CYS A 70 -0.24 -3.19 8.64
C CYS A 70 1.18 -2.78 8.25
N ILE A 71 1.70 -3.37 7.17
CA ILE A 71 3.05 -3.11 6.65
C ILE A 71 2.94 -2.75 5.18
N GLY A 72 3.62 -1.68 4.75
CA GLY A 72 3.58 -1.23 3.37
C GLY A 72 4.78 -0.39 2.97
N ASP A 73 5.09 -0.34 1.66
CA ASP A 73 6.25 0.38 1.11
C ASP A 73 5.86 1.45 0.07
N ASP A 74 4.63 1.45 -0.36
CA ASP A 74 4.15 2.21 -1.50
C ASP A 74 3.24 3.40 -1.05
N VAL A 75 2.85 4.24 -2.00
CA VAL A 75 1.97 5.38 -1.76
C VAL A 75 0.54 4.93 -1.46
N THR A 76 0.10 3.84 -2.08
CA THR A 76 -1.24 3.29 -1.85
C THR A 76 -1.40 2.70 -0.45
N ASP A 77 -0.30 2.33 0.21
CA ASP A 77 -0.31 1.84 1.59
C ASP A 77 -0.55 2.97 2.60
N GLU A 78 -0.25 4.23 2.22
CA GLU A 78 -0.56 5.39 3.07
C GLU A 78 -2.07 5.54 3.30
N TYR A 79 -2.91 5.16 2.32
CA TYR A 79 -4.36 5.13 2.51
C TYR A 79 -4.75 4.12 3.60
N MET A 80 -4.14 2.91 3.61
CA MET A 80 -4.39 1.94 4.68
C MET A 80 -3.94 2.48 6.04
N PHE A 81 -2.78 3.13 6.11
CA PHE A 81 -2.26 3.67 7.38
C PHE A 81 -3.17 4.75 7.96
N ASN A 82 -3.81 5.58 7.10
CA ASN A 82 -4.73 6.62 7.54
C ASN A 82 -6.10 6.08 7.94
N ASP A 83 -6.59 5.03 7.27
CA ASP A 83 -7.95 4.49 7.46
C ASP A 83 -8.02 3.47 8.61
N LEU A 84 -6.88 2.98 9.10
CA LEU A 84 -6.81 2.04 10.22
C LEU A 84 -7.11 2.72 11.56
N PRO A 85 -7.73 1.98 12.51
CA PRO A 85 -8.04 2.52 13.83
C PRO A 85 -6.75 2.85 14.61
N PRO A 86 -6.84 3.78 15.60
CA PRO A 86 -5.68 4.26 16.35
C PRO A 86 -4.89 3.19 17.11
N ASN A 87 -5.48 2.04 17.42
CA ASN A 87 -4.82 0.92 18.09
C ASN A 87 -4.04 0.02 17.11
N ALA A 88 -4.19 0.18 15.79
CA ALA A 88 -3.42 -0.58 14.82
C ALA A 88 -1.93 -0.19 14.84
N SER A 89 -1.06 -1.17 14.66
CA SER A 89 0.38 -0.99 14.45
C SER A 89 0.67 -0.89 12.95
N THR A 90 1.12 0.28 12.51
CA THR A 90 1.39 0.56 11.10
C THR A 90 2.89 0.75 10.88
N ILE A 91 3.46 0.09 9.88
CA ILE A 91 4.89 0.07 9.60
C ILE A 91 5.15 0.42 8.14
N LYS A 92 5.91 1.50 7.92
CA LYS A 92 6.45 1.85 6.61
C LYS A 92 7.73 1.09 6.33
N VAL A 93 7.84 0.51 5.14
CA VAL A 93 9.11 -0.05 4.65
C VAL A 93 9.83 1.01 3.82
N GLY A 94 11.09 1.31 4.20
CA GLY A 94 11.90 2.34 3.54
C GLY A 94 11.85 3.70 4.25
N LYS A 95 12.57 4.69 3.65
CA LYS A 95 12.81 6.00 4.26
C LYS A 95 12.00 7.12 3.58
N LYS A 96 10.70 6.96 3.40
CA LYS A 96 9.85 8.03 2.83
C LYS A 96 8.98 8.64 3.92
N GLN A 97 8.49 9.85 3.68
CA GLN A 97 7.46 10.46 4.52
C GLN A 97 6.24 9.53 4.58
N THR A 98 5.66 9.33 5.76
CA THR A 98 4.61 8.33 5.97
C THR A 98 3.66 8.75 7.09
N ALA A 99 2.42 8.28 6.99
CA ALA A 99 1.43 8.28 8.06
C ALA A 99 1.58 7.08 9.02
N ALA A 100 2.43 6.11 8.70
CA ALA A 100 2.68 4.97 9.57
C ALA A 100 3.34 5.38 10.89
N LYS A 101 3.02 4.67 11.98
CA LYS A 101 3.58 4.92 13.32
C LYS A 101 5.05 4.53 13.46
N TYR A 102 5.47 3.52 12.69
CA TYR A 102 6.81 2.96 12.74
C TYR A 102 7.38 2.83 11.33
N PHE A 103 8.69 2.61 11.24
CA PHE A 103 9.33 2.29 9.97
C PHE A 103 10.37 1.18 10.11
N ILE A 104 10.55 0.44 9.03
CA ILE A 104 11.56 -0.61 8.84
C ILE A 104 12.34 -0.26 7.56
N LYS A 105 13.65 -0.49 7.55
CA LYS A 105 14.53 0.00 6.47
C LYS A 105 14.32 -0.72 5.14
N ASN A 106 14.03 -2.02 5.18
CA ASN A 106 14.00 -2.86 4.00
C ASN A 106 13.17 -4.14 4.21
N PRO A 107 12.83 -4.88 3.12
CA PRO A 107 12.05 -6.11 3.21
C PRO A 107 12.68 -7.23 4.04
N SER A 108 14.02 -7.25 4.18
CA SER A 108 14.68 -8.28 5.02
C SER A 108 14.37 -8.08 6.51
N GLU A 109 14.29 -6.83 6.96
CA GLU A 109 13.87 -6.51 8.33
C GLU A 109 12.40 -6.86 8.58
N VAL A 110 11.53 -6.74 7.55
CA VAL A 110 10.14 -7.22 7.64
C VAL A 110 10.10 -8.73 7.88
N LYS A 111 10.88 -9.51 7.12
CA LYS A 111 10.96 -10.97 7.32
C LYS A 111 11.45 -11.33 8.73
N ASN A 112 12.43 -10.61 9.23
CA ASN A 112 12.94 -10.82 10.60
C ASN A 112 11.87 -10.51 11.66
N LEU A 113 11.11 -9.42 11.49
CA LEU A 113 10.00 -9.09 12.38
C LEU A 113 8.93 -10.19 12.38
N LEU A 114 8.52 -10.65 11.20
CA LEU A 114 7.52 -11.70 11.08
C LEU A 114 8.01 -13.02 11.71
N GLN A 115 9.30 -13.35 11.55
CA GLN A 115 9.88 -14.54 12.17
C GLN A 115 9.87 -14.41 13.70
N GLN A 116 10.23 -13.26 14.26
CA GLN A 116 10.17 -13.03 15.70
C GLN A 116 8.75 -13.14 16.27
N LEU A 117 7.74 -12.66 15.53
CA LEU A 117 6.34 -12.82 15.92
C LEU A 117 5.92 -14.29 15.94
N ILE A 118 6.37 -15.08 14.96
CA ILE A 118 6.11 -16.52 14.91
C ILE A 118 6.79 -17.23 16.09
N ASP A 119 8.06 -16.94 16.34
CA ASP A 119 8.83 -17.55 17.41
C ASP A 119 8.21 -17.23 18.79
N TRP A 120 7.77 -15.98 18.98
CA TRP A 120 7.08 -15.56 20.20
C TRP A 120 5.73 -16.26 20.37
N TYR A 121 4.96 -16.40 19.30
CA TYR A 121 3.70 -17.14 19.33
C TYR A 121 3.89 -18.60 19.75
N TYR A 122 4.89 -19.29 19.17
CA TYR A 122 5.22 -20.66 19.58
C TYR A 122 5.65 -20.74 21.03
N LEU A 123 6.44 -19.78 21.51
CA LEU A 123 6.87 -19.74 22.90
C LEU A 123 5.66 -19.57 23.85
N CYS A 124 4.76 -18.65 23.54
CA CYS A 124 3.53 -18.47 24.32
C CYS A 124 2.66 -19.73 24.32
N PHE A 125 2.50 -20.38 23.17
CA PHE A 125 1.77 -21.63 23.05
C PHE A 125 2.36 -22.75 23.91
N LEU A 126 3.70 -22.89 23.92
CA LEU A 126 4.39 -23.90 24.72
C LEU A 126 4.33 -23.61 26.24
N LEU A 127 4.26 -22.34 26.62
CA LEU A 127 4.21 -21.93 28.03
C LEU A 127 2.78 -21.79 28.59
N ASN A 128 1.74 -22.00 27.75
CA ASN A 128 0.32 -21.82 28.12
C ASN A 128 -0.01 -20.39 28.63
N ILE A 129 0.64 -19.36 28.08
CA ILE A 129 0.40 -17.95 28.38
C ILE A 129 -0.25 -17.25 27.19
#